data_c57c88a216bdce12e6ec4f73f01902f9
#
_entry.id   c57c88a216bdce12e6ec4f73f01902f9
#
_cell.length_a   1.000
_cell.length_b   1.000
_cell.length_c   1.000
_cell.angle_alpha   90.00
_cell.angle_beta   90.00
_cell.angle_gamma   90.00
#
_symmetry.space_group_name_H-M   'P 1'
#
loop_
_entity.id
_entity.type
_entity.pdbx_description
1 polymer ?
#
loop_
_entity_poly.entity_id
_entity_poly.type
_entity_poly.pdbx_seq_one_letter_code
_entity_poly.pdbx_strand_id
1 'polypeptide(L)'
;RQILTEHHQRVFGIECSTEDIIVGPGSKELMFILQLVYDGEIIIPMPAWVSYLPQARIAGRSVNSIMTTFESGWKITPEQLDAICRLDPTRARLLILNYPSNPTGQTYSRDDLEALSEVCRKYRLLVLSDEIYAKTTYDSSHESLVTVYPEGTIFSGGLSKWCGAGGWRFGLFVVPANASWLSDAMATVASETFTSTSAPIQYAAMSAFTPNPLIDIYVEQCRSILAKLSETVMEMLNVLEIKVHAPKGGFYVFPDFEPYRERLRRSNISDSKELCQRLLADTGVAVLPGGDFGRPREELAIRIAFVDFDGSKALANYPEDHYVDRAFVGEHCSKTIEAVRRIVDWICSF
;
A
#
# COMPACT_ATOMS: atom_id res chain seq x y z
N ARG A 1 19.02 -13.08 7.39
CA ARG A 1 19.33 -11.67 7.09
C ARG A 1 20.26 -11.56 5.87
N GLN A 2 21.35 -12.34 5.77
CA GLN A 2 22.27 -12.28 4.61
C GLN A 2 21.54 -12.37 3.26
N ILE A 3 20.64 -13.35 3.06
CA ILE A 3 19.86 -13.48 1.82
C ILE A 3 19.01 -12.23 1.56
N LEU A 4 18.52 -11.56 2.61
CA LEU A 4 17.75 -10.34 2.47
C LEU A 4 18.62 -9.16 2.02
N THR A 5 19.88 -9.03 2.53
CA THR A 5 20.79 -7.99 2.04
C THR A 5 21.10 -8.16 0.56
N GLU A 6 21.44 -9.38 0.14
CA GLU A 6 21.68 -9.72 -1.26
C GLU A 6 20.45 -9.49 -2.15
N HIS A 7 19.25 -9.80 -1.64
CA HIS A 7 17.99 -9.57 -2.34
C HIS A 7 17.71 -8.08 -2.55
N HIS A 8 17.86 -7.26 -1.49
CA HIS A 8 17.56 -5.83 -1.57
C HIS A 8 18.55 -5.11 -2.48
N GLN A 9 19.83 -5.46 -2.43
CA GLN A 9 20.83 -4.97 -3.37
C GLN A 9 20.46 -5.30 -4.82
N ARG A 10 20.12 -6.57 -5.09
CA ARG A 10 19.81 -7.03 -6.45
C ARG A 10 18.52 -6.45 -7.03
N VAL A 11 17.47 -6.39 -6.22
CA VAL A 11 16.10 -6.07 -6.71
C VAL A 11 15.80 -4.58 -6.65
N PHE A 12 16.29 -3.90 -5.63
CA PHE A 12 15.98 -2.49 -5.36
C PHE A 12 17.20 -1.57 -5.37
N GLY A 13 18.41 -2.11 -5.55
CA GLY A 13 19.64 -1.31 -5.45
C GLY A 13 19.94 -0.77 -4.03
N ILE A 14 19.33 -1.36 -3.00
CA ILE A 14 19.48 -0.93 -1.61
C ILE A 14 20.70 -1.59 -1.01
N GLU A 15 21.70 -0.79 -0.63
CA GLU A 15 22.87 -1.23 0.12
C GLU A 15 22.57 -1.25 1.62
N CYS A 16 22.72 -2.41 2.24
CA CYS A 16 22.52 -2.59 3.68
C CYS A 16 23.36 -3.75 4.22
N SER A 17 23.61 -3.75 5.51
CA SER A 17 24.24 -4.85 6.24
C SER A 17 23.21 -5.78 6.89
N THR A 18 23.63 -6.90 7.42
CA THR A 18 22.75 -7.82 8.15
C THR A 18 22.21 -7.23 9.45
N GLU A 19 22.93 -6.29 10.04
CA GLU A 19 22.57 -5.56 11.26
C GLU A 19 21.43 -4.58 11.00
N ASP A 20 21.32 -4.05 9.78
CA ASP A 20 20.28 -3.11 9.39
C ASP A 20 18.91 -3.79 9.18
N ILE A 21 18.87 -5.12 9.14
CA ILE A 21 17.64 -5.88 8.84
C ILE A 21 16.96 -6.36 10.11
N ILE A 22 15.70 -5.96 10.27
CA ILE A 22 14.79 -6.47 11.30
C ILE A 22 13.75 -7.37 10.64
N VAL A 23 13.55 -8.57 11.19
CA VAL A 23 12.50 -9.51 10.74
C VAL A 23 11.44 -9.62 11.84
N GLY A 24 10.16 -9.55 11.44
CA GLY A 24 9.03 -9.62 12.37
C GLY A 24 7.85 -10.45 11.82
N PRO A 25 6.83 -10.72 12.66
CA PRO A 25 5.64 -11.49 12.28
C PRO A 25 4.67 -10.68 11.40
N GLY A 26 5.18 -10.23 10.25
CA GLY A 26 4.57 -9.32 9.31
C GLY A 26 4.97 -7.86 9.55
N SER A 27 5.03 -7.06 8.47
CA SER A 27 5.38 -5.63 8.54
C SER A 27 4.47 -4.83 9.48
N LYS A 28 3.20 -5.24 9.64
CA LYS A 28 2.23 -4.59 10.53
C LYS A 28 2.71 -4.52 11.98
N GLU A 29 3.31 -5.59 12.49
CA GLU A 29 3.86 -5.64 13.84
C GLU A 29 5.09 -4.73 13.96
N LEU A 30 5.98 -4.78 12.98
CA LEU A 30 7.15 -3.91 12.97
C LEU A 30 6.78 -2.42 12.91
N MET A 31 5.73 -2.07 12.15
CA MET A 31 5.21 -0.70 12.10
C MET A 31 4.64 -0.25 13.44
N PHE A 32 3.96 -1.15 14.16
CA PHE A 32 3.46 -0.84 15.49
C PHE A 32 4.59 -0.59 16.48
N ILE A 33 5.59 -1.48 16.49
CA ILE A 33 6.75 -1.32 17.37
C ILE A 33 7.54 -0.05 17.02
N LEU A 34 7.73 0.25 15.74
CA LEU A 34 8.37 1.50 15.31
C LEU A 34 7.65 2.72 15.89
N GLN A 35 6.33 2.77 15.76
CA GLN A 35 5.53 3.88 16.30
C GLN A 35 5.54 3.91 17.84
N LEU A 36 5.69 2.77 18.50
CA LEU A 36 5.79 2.68 19.94
C LEU A 36 7.12 3.22 20.48
N VAL A 37 8.24 2.94 19.81
CA VAL A 37 9.57 3.35 20.29
C VAL A 37 10.00 4.72 19.79
N TYR A 38 9.45 5.20 18.67
CA TYR A 38 9.82 6.50 18.10
C TYR A 38 9.09 7.64 18.82
N ASP A 39 9.84 8.51 19.49
CA ASP A 39 9.28 9.65 20.20
C ASP A 39 9.24 10.90 19.32
N GLY A 40 8.26 10.96 18.44
CA GLY A 40 8.06 12.08 17.51
C GLY A 40 6.63 12.15 16.99
N GLU A 41 6.33 13.20 16.23
CA GLU A 41 5.07 13.35 15.52
C GLU A 41 5.03 12.41 14.32
N ILE A 42 3.90 11.73 14.12
CA ILE A 42 3.68 10.88 12.95
C ILE A 42 2.95 11.69 11.87
N ILE A 43 3.53 11.82 10.70
CA ILE A 43 2.89 12.44 9.53
C ILE A 43 2.31 11.32 8.65
N ILE A 44 1.01 11.41 8.35
CA ILE A 44 0.30 10.43 7.53
C ILE A 44 -0.47 11.14 6.43
N PRO A 45 -0.04 11.05 5.16
CA PRO A 45 -0.83 11.51 4.00
C PRO A 45 -2.11 10.67 3.86
N MET A 46 -3.27 11.32 3.74
CA MET A 46 -4.58 10.68 3.59
C MET A 46 -5.09 10.81 2.14
N PRO A 47 -5.69 9.75 1.57
CA PRO A 47 -6.09 8.49 2.22
C PRO A 47 -4.91 7.57 2.50
N ALA A 48 -4.98 6.84 3.62
CA ALA A 48 -3.91 5.95 4.09
C ALA A 48 -4.46 4.61 4.57
N TRP A 49 -3.61 3.58 4.57
CA TRP A 49 -3.99 2.27 5.09
C TRP A 49 -4.55 2.37 6.52
N VAL A 50 -5.69 1.73 6.73
CA VAL A 50 -6.52 1.84 7.93
C VAL A 50 -5.81 1.57 9.28
N SER A 51 -4.63 0.96 9.26
CA SER A 51 -3.92 0.60 10.49
C SER A 51 -2.92 1.65 10.98
N TYR A 52 -2.43 2.57 10.14
CA TYR A 52 -1.40 3.53 10.56
C TYR A 52 -1.90 4.44 11.69
N LEU A 53 -3.06 5.07 11.50
CA LEU A 53 -3.62 5.99 12.48
C LEU A 53 -4.02 5.30 13.81
N PRO A 54 -4.71 4.14 13.81
CA PRO A 54 -5.00 3.43 15.05
C PRO A 54 -3.73 2.99 15.80
N GLN A 55 -2.69 2.52 15.10
CA GLN A 55 -1.42 2.17 15.74
C GLN A 55 -0.76 3.36 16.41
N ALA A 56 -0.70 4.52 15.75
CA ALA A 56 -0.17 5.75 16.34
C ALA A 56 -0.95 6.17 17.59
N ARG A 57 -2.28 6.06 17.56
CA ARG A 57 -3.14 6.36 18.72
C ARG A 57 -2.91 5.41 19.89
N ILE A 58 -2.81 4.09 19.62
CA ILE A 58 -2.49 3.08 20.65
C ILE A 58 -1.13 3.36 21.29
N ALA A 59 -0.15 3.74 20.46
CA ALA A 59 1.19 4.12 20.93
C ALA A 59 1.24 5.50 21.61
N GLY A 60 0.12 6.23 21.69
CA GLY A 60 0.06 7.56 22.31
C GLY A 60 0.78 8.65 21.51
N ARG A 61 0.97 8.48 20.20
CA ARG A 61 1.71 9.44 19.38
C ARG A 61 0.83 10.57 18.86
N SER A 62 1.42 11.77 18.79
CA SER A 62 0.83 12.89 18.07
C SER A 62 0.81 12.58 16.57
N VAL A 63 -0.33 12.82 15.91
CA VAL A 63 -0.48 12.54 14.48
C VAL A 63 -0.87 13.81 13.73
N ASN A 64 -0.19 14.09 12.65
CA ASN A 64 -0.52 15.10 11.66
C ASN A 64 -1.01 14.42 10.39
N SER A 65 -2.33 14.42 10.18
CA SER A 65 -2.96 13.85 8.99
C SER A 65 -3.02 14.89 7.88
N ILE A 66 -2.34 14.65 6.77
CA ILE A 66 -2.30 15.58 5.62
C ILE A 66 -3.32 15.13 4.58
N MET A 67 -4.32 15.97 4.32
CA MET A 67 -5.27 15.71 3.25
C MET A 67 -4.61 15.92 1.89
N THR A 68 -4.42 14.85 1.13
CA THR A 68 -4.01 14.93 -0.26
C THR A 68 -5.23 15.09 -1.17
N THR A 69 -5.04 15.39 -2.44
CA THR A 69 -6.12 15.67 -3.38
C THR A 69 -6.13 14.70 -4.56
N PHE A 70 -7.25 14.62 -5.24
CA PHE A 70 -7.33 13.86 -6.50
C PHE A 70 -6.33 14.40 -7.52
N GLU A 71 -6.19 15.71 -7.65
CA GLU A 71 -5.31 16.37 -8.61
C GLU A 71 -3.83 16.04 -8.38
N SER A 72 -3.42 15.80 -7.12
CA SER A 72 -2.06 15.33 -6.79
C SER A 72 -1.88 13.81 -6.97
N GLY A 73 -2.90 13.09 -7.46
CA GLY A 73 -2.90 11.63 -7.53
C GLY A 73 -2.93 10.97 -6.14
N TRP A 74 -3.53 11.63 -5.16
CA TRP A 74 -3.55 11.18 -3.75
C TRP A 74 -2.14 11.07 -3.14
N LYS A 75 -1.18 11.82 -3.66
CA LYS A 75 0.20 11.88 -3.18
C LYS A 75 0.42 13.16 -2.36
N ILE A 76 1.23 13.08 -1.32
CA ILE A 76 1.73 14.28 -0.65
C ILE A 76 2.70 15.01 -1.58
N THR A 77 2.64 16.33 -1.59
CA THR A 77 3.59 17.16 -2.36
C THR A 77 4.70 17.70 -1.46
N PRO A 78 5.86 18.04 -2.04
CA PRO A 78 6.95 18.69 -1.30
C PRO A 78 6.50 19.98 -0.59
N GLU A 79 5.63 20.77 -1.21
CA GLU A 79 5.11 22.03 -0.65
C GLU A 79 4.24 21.78 0.58
N GLN A 80 3.37 20.74 0.55
CA GLN A 80 2.55 20.35 1.70
C GLN A 80 3.43 19.90 2.87
N LEU A 81 4.46 19.10 2.59
CA LEU A 81 5.38 18.61 3.60
C LEU A 81 6.23 19.76 4.19
N ASP A 82 6.78 20.64 3.36
CA ASP A 82 7.55 21.82 3.79
C ASP A 82 6.70 22.76 4.65
N ALA A 83 5.45 23.01 4.24
CA ALA A 83 4.55 23.91 4.98
C ALA A 83 4.33 23.44 6.43
N ILE A 84 4.20 22.14 6.65
CA ILE A 84 4.02 21.55 7.99
C ILE A 84 5.32 21.58 8.77
N CYS A 85 6.43 21.15 8.16
CA CYS A 85 7.71 21.10 8.85
C CYS A 85 8.24 22.47 9.23
N ARG A 86 7.93 23.51 8.44
CA ARG A 86 8.32 24.89 8.69
C ARG A 86 7.68 25.48 9.96
N LEU A 87 6.54 24.97 10.42
CA LEU A 87 5.89 25.45 11.65
C LEU A 87 6.72 25.15 12.90
N ASP A 88 7.46 24.06 12.90
CA ASP A 88 8.43 23.70 13.93
C ASP A 88 9.57 22.89 13.27
N PRO A 89 10.63 23.57 12.78
CA PRO A 89 11.69 22.94 12.01
C PRO A 89 12.55 21.92 12.76
N THR A 90 12.50 21.96 14.09
CA THR A 90 13.35 21.13 14.96
C THR A 90 12.62 19.90 15.51
N ARG A 91 11.31 19.84 15.31
CA ARG A 91 10.49 18.74 15.81
C ARG A 91 10.86 17.42 15.15
N ALA A 92 11.06 16.39 15.96
CA ALA A 92 11.25 15.03 15.45
C ALA A 92 9.96 14.51 14.81
N ARG A 93 10.05 13.98 13.56
CA ARG A 93 8.90 13.50 12.80
C ARG A 93 9.20 12.21 12.06
N LEU A 94 8.21 11.33 12.02
CA LEU A 94 8.17 10.13 11.18
C LEU A 94 7.10 10.33 10.11
N LEU A 95 7.50 10.40 8.85
CA LEU A 95 6.59 10.38 7.70
C LEU A 95 6.32 8.93 7.30
N ILE A 96 5.06 8.55 7.11
CA ILE A 96 4.69 7.22 6.58
C ILE A 96 4.23 7.38 5.14
N LEU A 97 4.96 6.75 4.20
CA LEU A 97 4.60 6.66 2.79
C LEU A 97 4.30 5.21 2.44
N ASN A 98 3.20 4.97 1.72
CA ASN A 98 2.86 3.65 1.20
C ASN A 98 2.63 3.72 -0.31
N TYR A 99 3.45 3.00 -1.07
CA TYR A 99 3.33 2.95 -2.53
C TYR A 99 3.91 1.64 -3.11
N PRO A 100 3.26 1.06 -4.14
CA PRO A 100 1.89 1.36 -4.56
C PRO A 100 0.93 1.41 -3.38
N SER A 101 0.01 2.41 -3.38
CA SER A 101 -0.77 2.77 -2.19
C SER A 101 -1.99 1.87 -1.97
N ASN A 102 -2.26 1.57 -0.74
CA ASN A 102 -3.58 1.17 -0.25
C ASN A 102 -4.20 2.39 0.46
N PRO A 103 -5.23 3.05 -0.10
CA PRO A 103 -6.26 2.44 -0.97
C PRO A 103 -6.18 2.78 -2.47
N THR A 104 -5.28 3.64 -2.95
CA THR A 104 -5.43 4.32 -4.23
C THR A 104 -4.77 3.61 -5.42
N GLY A 105 -3.87 2.66 -5.17
CA GLY A 105 -3.06 2.01 -6.19
C GLY A 105 -2.02 2.92 -6.85
N GLN A 106 -1.87 4.17 -6.37
CA GLN A 106 -0.93 5.14 -6.93
C GLN A 106 0.49 4.90 -6.42
N THR A 107 1.47 5.34 -7.19
CA THR A 107 2.90 5.28 -6.85
C THR A 107 3.58 6.63 -7.08
N TYR A 108 4.81 6.75 -6.61
CA TYR A 108 5.65 7.92 -6.83
C TYR A 108 6.63 7.64 -7.97
N SER A 109 6.87 8.64 -8.83
CA SER A 109 7.98 8.60 -9.78
C SER A 109 9.30 8.92 -9.06
N ARG A 110 10.43 8.67 -9.73
CA ARG A 110 11.73 9.05 -9.21
C ARG A 110 11.81 10.54 -8.92
N ASP A 111 11.32 11.39 -9.81
CA ASP A 111 11.30 12.85 -9.62
C ASP A 111 10.46 13.26 -8.40
N ASP A 112 9.29 12.62 -8.18
CA ASP A 112 8.47 12.84 -6.98
C ASP A 112 9.27 12.51 -5.70
N LEU A 113 9.99 11.36 -5.70
CA LEU A 113 10.77 10.91 -4.55
C LEU A 113 11.99 11.78 -4.29
N GLU A 114 12.68 12.23 -5.34
CA GLU A 114 13.80 13.16 -5.24
C GLU A 114 13.34 14.50 -4.63
N ALA A 115 12.26 15.07 -5.13
CA ALA A 115 11.71 16.33 -4.61
C ALA A 115 11.24 16.21 -3.14
N LEU A 116 10.61 15.10 -2.77
CA LEU A 116 10.25 14.83 -1.37
C LEU A 116 11.49 14.64 -0.49
N SER A 117 12.53 13.97 -1.01
CA SER A 117 13.77 13.69 -0.27
C SER A 117 14.50 14.96 0.12
N GLU A 118 14.47 16.01 -0.71
CA GLU A 118 15.05 17.31 -0.39
C GLU A 118 14.39 17.94 0.85
N VAL A 119 13.06 17.86 0.95
CA VAL A 119 12.32 18.35 2.12
C VAL A 119 12.61 17.48 3.34
N CYS A 120 12.61 16.15 3.17
CA CYS A 120 12.93 15.21 4.24
C CYS A 120 14.34 15.48 4.80
N ARG A 121 15.31 15.72 3.94
CA ARG A 121 16.69 16.02 4.29
C ARG A 121 16.82 17.37 5.02
N LYS A 122 16.14 18.40 4.50
CA LYS A 122 16.10 19.74 5.11
C LYS A 122 15.64 19.70 6.57
N TYR A 123 14.62 18.91 6.88
CA TYR A 123 14.05 18.81 8.22
C TYR A 123 14.47 17.55 8.99
N ARG A 124 15.38 16.76 8.44
CA ARG A 124 15.87 15.50 9.04
C ARG A 124 14.76 14.55 9.45
N LEU A 125 13.77 14.38 8.56
CA LEU A 125 12.66 13.46 8.79
C LEU A 125 13.14 12.02 8.74
N LEU A 126 12.61 11.18 9.63
CA LEU A 126 12.62 9.75 9.42
C LEU A 126 11.42 9.39 8.54
N VAL A 127 11.61 8.52 7.55
CA VAL A 127 10.53 8.08 6.67
C VAL A 127 10.37 6.57 6.75
N LEU A 128 9.17 6.11 7.08
CA LEU A 128 8.78 4.72 6.86
C LEU A 128 8.24 4.59 5.43
N SER A 129 9.03 3.98 4.56
CA SER A 129 8.64 3.67 3.19
C SER A 129 8.03 2.30 3.15
N ASP A 130 6.68 2.23 3.22
CA ASP A 130 5.94 0.96 3.16
C ASP A 130 5.77 0.53 1.69
N GLU A 131 6.72 -0.27 1.24
CA GLU A 131 6.84 -0.75 -0.13
C GLU A 131 6.36 -2.20 -0.28
N ILE A 132 5.42 -2.62 0.57
CA ILE A 132 4.89 -3.99 0.59
C ILE A 132 4.26 -4.43 -0.76
N TYR A 133 3.89 -3.46 -1.60
CA TYR A 133 3.34 -3.67 -2.95
C TYR A 133 4.37 -3.49 -4.07
N ALA A 134 5.64 -3.20 -3.79
CA ALA A 134 6.68 -2.90 -4.78
C ALA A 134 6.72 -3.89 -5.95
N LYS A 135 6.75 -5.19 -5.66
CA LYS A 135 6.77 -6.25 -6.69
C LYS A 135 5.45 -6.43 -7.44
N THR A 136 4.39 -5.71 -7.07
CA THR A 136 3.09 -5.72 -7.76
C THR A 136 2.86 -4.46 -8.58
N THR A 137 3.88 -3.62 -8.81
CA THR A 137 3.85 -2.51 -9.77
C THR A 137 3.74 -3.08 -11.18
N TYR A 138 2.75 -2.63 -11.96
CA TYR A 138 2.35 -3.32 -13.19
C TYR A 138 3.39 -3.29 -14.30
N ASP A 139 4.11 -2.18 -14.43
CA ASP A 139 5.16 -1.97 -15.43
C ASP A 139 6.57 -2.29 -14.94
N SER A 140 6.70 -2.90 -13.76
CA SER A 140 7.98 -3.21 -13.11
C SER A 140 8.87 -2.00 -12.78
N SER A 141 8.35 -0.78 -12.86
CA SER A 141 9.10 0.49 -12.70
C SER A 141 9.13 1.01 -11.26
N HIS A 142 9.02 0.14 -10.25
CA HIS A 142 9.04 0.59 -8.86
C HIS A 142 10.36 1.25 -8.48
N GLU A 143 10.28 2.48 -7.96
CA GLU A 143 11.39 3.24 -7.42
C GLU A 143 11.31 3.25 -5.89
N SER A 144 12.40 2.94 -5.20
CA SER A 144 12.45 2.98 -3.73
C SER A 144 12.98 4.31 -3.22
N LEU A 145 12.34 4.89 -2.20
CA LEU A 145 12.82 6.11 -1.55
C LEU A 145 14.21 5.92 -0.94
N VAL A 146 14.58 4.69 -0.55
CA VAL A 146 15.91 4.38 -0.02
C VAL A 146 17.01 4.74 -1.01
N THR A 147 16.75 4.65 -2.32
CA THR A 147 17.76 4.97 -3.36
C THR A 147 18.07 6.46 -3.47
N VAL A 148 17.17 7.33 -3.01
CA VAL A 148 17.34 8.79 -3.07
C VAL A 148 17.46 9.44 -1.69
N TYR A 149 17.05 8.76 -0.61
CA TYR A 149 17.16 9.22 0.78
C TYR A 149 17.55 8.07 1.73
N PRO A 150 18.69 7.39 1.50
CA PRO A 150 19.10 6.21 2.30
C PRO A 150 19.31 6.53 3.78
N GLU A 151 19.82 7.73 4.11
CA GLU A 151 20.17 8.12 5.46
C GLU A 151 18.97 8.35 6.40
N GLY A 152 17.74 8.48 5.88
CA GLY A 152 16.54 8.75 6.67
C GLY A 152 15.37 7.84 6.36
N THR A 153 15.54 6.81 5.52
CA THR A 153 14.45 5.96 5.08
C THR A 153 14.54 4.55 5.68
N ILE A 154 13.47 4.13 6.34
CA ILE A 154 13.23 2.74 6.72
C ILE A 154 12.42 2.09 5.61
N PHE A 155 13.00 1.10 4.93
CA PHE A 155 12.25 0.26 3.99
C PHE A 155 11.38 -0.75 4.76
N SER A 156 10.13 -0.90 4.34
CA SER A 156 9.22 -1.92 4.85
C SER A 156 8.72 -2.83 3.73
N GLY A 157 8.86 -4.13 3.95
CA GLY A 157 8.44 -5.15 3.00
C GLY A 157 8.04 -6.48 3.66
N GLY A 158 7.87 -7.51 2.84
CA GLY A 158 7.53 -8.85 3.32
C GLY A 158 6.91 -9.74 2.26
N LEU A 159 6.39 -10.90 2.67
CA LEU A 159 5.83 -11.91 1.77
C LEU A 159 4.31 -11.81 1.59
N SER A 160 3.65 -10.90 2.31
CA SER A 160 2.17 -10.90 2.41
C SER A 160 1.46 -10.64 1.09
N LYS A 161 2.06 -9.90 0.15
CA LYS A 161 1.38 -9.43 -1.06
C LYS A 161 1.88 -10.14 -2.32
N TRP A 162 3.09 -9.87 -2.73
CA TRP A 162 3.65 -10.42 -3.95
C TRP A 162 3.81 -11.95 -3.94
N CYS A 163 3.94 -12.55 -2.77
CA CYS A 163 4.11 -14.00 -2.60
C CYS A 163 2.80 -14.72 -2.20
N GLY A 164 1.68 -13.97 -2.04
CA GLY A 164 0.42 -14.53 -1.57
C GLY A 164 0.45 -15.12 -0.15
N ALA A 165 1.54 -14.87 0.60
CA ALA A 165 1.83 -15.51 1.89
C ALA A 165 1.44 -14.65 3.11
N GLY A 166 0.33 -13.90 3.02
CA GLY A 166 -0.13 -13.02 4.10
C GLY A 166 -0.36 -13.74 5.43
N GLY A 167 -0.86 -14.97 5.39
CA GLY A 167 -1.08 -15.81 6.57
C GLY A 167 0.20 -16.35 7.22
N TRP A 168 1.34 -16.34 6.52
CA TRP A 168 2.62 -16.83 7.02
C TRP A 168 3.30 -15.85 7.98
N ARG A 169 2.84 -14.62 8.02
CA ARG A 169 3.30 -13.59 8.95
C ARG A 169 4.80 -13.33 8.89
N PHE A 170 5.33 -13.04 7.69
CA PHE A 170 6.72 -12.62 7.49
C PHE A 170 6.79 -11.19 6.97
N GLY A 171 7.43 -10.30 7.73
CA GLY A 171 7.73 -8.93 7.36
C GLY A 171 9.15 -8.57 7.70
N LEU A 172 9.67 -7.55 7.08
CA LEU A 172 11.02 -7.05 7.33
C LEU A 172 11.07 -5.53 7.24
N PHE A 173 12.02 -4.95 7.95
CA PHE A 173 12.50 -3.59 7.77
C PHE A 173 13.98 -3.62 7.39
N VAL A 174 14.38 -2.66 6.54
CA VAL A 174 15.78 -2.25 6.40
C VAL A 174 15.89 -0.87 7.01
N VAL A 175 16.63 -0.75 8.11
CA VAL A 175 16.78 0.48 8.89
C VAL A 175 18.09 1.17 8.47
N PRO A 176 18.13 2.49 8.32
CA PRO A 176 19.37 3.20 8.01
C PRO A 176 20.48 2.92 9.04
N ALA A 177 21.71 2.67 8.60
CA ALA A 177 22.84 2.34 9.48
C ALA A 177 23.10 3.40 10.58
N ASN A 178 22.82 4.67 10.29
CA ASN A 178 22.93 5.78 11.26
C ASN A 178 21.77 5.83 12.28
N ALA A 179 20.76 4.95 12.16
CA ALA A 179 19.64 4.80 13.06
C ALA A 179 19.67 3.45 13.83
N SER A 180 20.85 2.88 14.08
CA SER A 180 21.00 1.61 14.83
C SER A 180 20.34 1.63 16.21
N TRP A 181 20.33 2.78 16.90
CA TRP A 181 19.60 2.99 18.15
C TRP A 181 18.11 2.61 18.04
N LEU A 182 17.50 2.83 16.87
CA LEU A 182 16.11 2.47 16.61
C LEU A 182 15.95 0.96 16.48
N SER A 183 16.87 0.29 15.79
CA SER A 183 16.92 -1.17 15.70
C SER A 183 17.04 -1.81 17.08
N ASP A 184 17.88 -1.26 17.96
CA ASP A 184 18.07 -1.74 19.34
C ASP A 184 16.79 -1.54 20.17
N ALA A 185 16.16 -0.37 20.09
CA ALA A 185 14.89 -0.09 20.78
C ALA A 185 13.76 -1.01 20.30
N MET A 186 13.65 -1.23 18.98
CA MET A 186 12.67 -2.16 18.40
C MET A 186 12.94 -3.60 18.82
N ALA A 187 14.21 -4.04 18.85
CA ALA A 187 14.58 -5.38 19.29
C ALA A 187 14.25 -5.61 20.76
N THR A 188 14.44 -4.59 21.62
CA THR A 188 14.06 -4.66 23.04
C THR A 188 12.57 -4.90 23.21
N VAL A 189 11.71 -4.15 22.50
CA VAL A 189 10.26 -4.36 22.55
C VAL A 189 9.88 -5.71 21.95
N ALA A 190 10.50 -6.10 20.84
CA ALA A 190 10.25 -7.37 20.20
C ALA A 190 10.54 -8.56 21.12
N SER A 191 11.62 -8.51 21.92
CA SER A 191 11.95 -9.57 22.88
C SER A 191 10.89 -9.78 23.94
N GLU A 192 10.20 -8.71 24.35
CA GLU A 192 9.16 -8.75 25.39
C GLU A 192 7.74 -8.95 24.83
N THR A 193 7.58 -9.02 23.51
CA THR A 193 6.28 -9.19 22.85
C THR A 193 6.19 -10.51 22.10
N PHE A 194 6.72 -10.58 20.88
CA PHE A 194 6.64 -11.78 20.04
C PHE A 194 7.93 -12.62 20.04
N THR A 195 8.99 -12.15 20.70
CA THR A 195 10.31 -12.80 20.85
C THR A 195 11.02 -12.97 19.51
N SER A 196 10.45 -13.70 18.57
CA SER A 196 11.00 -13.94 17.22
C SER A 196 9.92 -14.34 16.24
N THR A 197 10.16 -14.08 14.96
CA THR A 197 9.36 -14.67 13.89
C THR A 197 9.55 -16.20 13.89
N SER A 198 8.48 -16.95 13.63
CA SER A 198 8.51 -18.42 13.58
C SER A 198 9.67 -18.94 12.74
N ALA A 199 10.53 -19.80 13.33
CA ALA A 199 11.72 -20.31 12.65
C ALA A 199 11.41 -21.05 11.33
N PRO A 200 10.40 -21.96 11.25
CA PRO A 200 10.02 -22.58 9.98
C PRO A 200 9.69 -21.55 8.89
N ILE A 201 9.03 -20.44 9.26
CA ILE A 201 8.68 -19.39 8.31
C ILE A 201 9.92 -18.61 7.86
N GLN A 202 10.88 -18.37 8.74
CA GLN A 202 12.15 -17.73 8.36
C GLN A 202 12.93 -18.59 7.36
N TYR A 203 12.98 -19.93 7.57
CA TYR A 203 13.63 -20.84 6.62
C TYR A 203 12.87 -20.89 5.28
N ALA A 204 11.56 -20.94 5.28
CA ALA A 204 10.76 -20.89 4.05
C ALA A 204 10.97 -19.56 3.30
N ALA A 205 11.08 -18.44 4.01
CA ALA A 205 11.34 -17.12 3.44
C ALA A 205 12.68 -17.06 2.70
N MET A 206 13.68 -17.82 3.13
CA MET A 206 14.97 -17.90 2.41
C MET A 206 14.75 -18.31 0.94
N SER A 207 13.91 -19.29 0.67
CA SER A 207 13.59 -19.71 -0.70
C SER A 207 12.92 -18.61 -1.52
N ALA A 208 12.05 -17.80 -0.89
CA ALA A 208 11.35 -16.71 -1.55
C ALA A 208 12.25 -15.53 -1.94
N PHE A 209 13.34 -15.30 -1.19
CA PHE A 209 14.29 -14.19 -1.42
C PHE A 209 15.56 -14.60 -2.16
N THR A 210 15.84 -15.90 -2.26
CA THR A 210 16.93 -16.41 -3.10
C THR A 210 16.57 -16.30 -4.58
N PRO A 211 17.52 -15.95 -5.48
CA PRO A 211 17.27 -15.94 -6.91
C PRO A 211 16.66 -17.25 -7.40
N ASN A 212 15.48 -17.18 -8.00
CA ASN A 212 14.80 -18.35 -8.53
C ASN A 212 13.92 -17.94 -9.72
N PRO A 213 14.24 -18.39 -10.94
CA PRO A 213 13.47 -18.07 -12.13
C PRO A 213 11.98 -18.42 -12.04
N LEU A 214 11.61 -19.47 -11.28
CA LEU A 214 10.21 -19.85 -11.10
C LEU A 214 9.45 -18.82 -10.28
N ILE A 215 10.11 -18.18 -9.31
CA ILE A 215 9.51 -17.09 -8.52
C ILE A 215 9.38 -15.84 -9.37
N ASP A 216 10.36 -15.54 -10.21
CA ASP A 216 10.31 -14.39 -11.11
C ASP A 216 9.17 -14.55 -12.13
N ILE A 217 9.01 -15.74 -12.72
CA ILE A 217 7.89 -16.09 -13.60
C ILE A 217 6.55 -15.92 -12.85
N TYR A 218 6.43 -16.46 -11.66
CA TYR A 218 5.22 -16.35 -10.85
C TYR A 218 4.83 -14.89 -10.59
N VAL A 219 5.80 -14.05 -10.20
CA VAL A 219 5.56 -12.63 -9.95
C VAL A 219 5.13 -11.91 -11.21
N GLU A 220 5.75 -12.22 -12.35
CA GLU A 220 5.39 -11.65 -13.65
C GLU A 220 3.98 -12.03 -14.08
N GLN A 221 3.62 -13.29 -13.95
CA GLN A 221 2.26 -13.77 -14.25
C GLN A 221 1.22 -13.10 -13.35
N CYS A 222 1.49 -12.99 -12.04
CA CYS A 222 0.62 -12.27 -11.12
C CYS A 222 0.43 -10.81 -11.53
N ARG A 223 1.51 -10.11 -11.91
CA ARG A 223 1.45 -8.72 -12.37
C ARG A 223 0.62 -8.58 -13.64
N SER A 224 0.86 -9.42 -14.63
CA SER A 224 0.15 -9.39 -15.90
C SER A 224 -1.36 -9.59 -15.73
N ILE A 225 -1.76 -10.55 -14.87
CA ILE A 225 -3.16 -10.78 -14.53
C ILE A 225 -3.76 -9.55 -13.83
N LEU A 226 -3.08 -9.02 -12.81
CA LEU A 226 -3.58 -7.87 -12.05
C LEU A 226 -3.62 -6.59 -12.90
N ALA A 227 -2.64 -6.37 -13.75
CA ALA A 227 -2.62 -5.24 -14.68
C ALA A 227 -3.81 -5.27 -15.63
N LYS A 228 -4.07 -6.42 -16.27
CA LYS A 228 -5.19 -6.56 -17.21
C LYS A 228 -6.54 -6.50 -16.52
N LEU A 229 -6.65 -7.09 -15.33
CA LEU A 229 -7.86 -6.98 -14.53
C LEU A 229 -8.12 -5.54 -14.09
N SER A 230 -7.07 -4.81 -13.68
CA SER A 230 -7.15 -3.38 -13.36
C SER A 230 -7.64 -2.55 -14.54
N GLU A 231 -7.08 -2.76 -15.73
CA GLU A 231 -7.51 -2.10 -16.96
C GLU A 231 -9.00 -2.35 -17.24
N THR A 232 -9.45 -3.61 -17.13
CA THR A 232 -10.84 -3.98 -17.34
C THR A 232 -11.77 -3.34 -16.31
N VAL A 233 -11.37 -3.31 -15.02
CA VAL A 233 -12.12 -2.63 -13.95
C VAL A 233 -12.23 -1.13 -14.24
N MET A 234 -11.14 -0.49 -14.68
CA MET A 234 -11.15 0.93 -15.04
C MET A 234 -12.05 1.23 -16.25
N GLU A 235 -12.02 0.39 -17.28
CA GLU A 235 -12.94 0.51 -18.44
C GLU A 235 -14.41 0.50 -17.98
N MET A 236 -14.76 -0.41 -17.05
CA MET A 236 -16.12 -0.50 -16.53
C MET A 236 -16.50 0.71 -15.67
N LEU A 237 -15.60 1.20 -14.81
CA LEU A 237 -15.85 2.37 -13.97
C LEU A 237 -15.91 3.67 -14.76
N ASN A 238 -15.17 3.78 -15.86
CA ASN A 238 -15.13 4.96 -16.72
C ASN A 238 -16.46 5.21 -17.49
N VAL A 239 -17.40 4.27 -17.44
CA VAL A 239 -18.77 4.51 -17.91
C VAL A 239 -19.50 5.52 -17.01
N LEU A 240 -19.07 5.61 -15.75
CA LEU A 240 -19.60 6.56 -14.76
C LEU A 240 -18.86 7.88 -14.83
N GLU A 241 -19.56 8.98 -14.59
CA GLU A 241 -18.95 10.31 -14.43
C GLU A 241 -18.39 10.46 -13.01
N ILE A 242 -17.33 9.70 -12.67
CA ILE A 242 -16.72 9.69 -11.33
C ILE A 242 -15.24 10.08 -11.40
N LYS A 243 -14.71 10.51 -10.25
CA LYS A 243 -13.28 10.77 -10.11
C LYS A 243 -12.56 9.49 -9.70
N VAL A 244 -11.74 8.94 -10.60
CA VAL A 244 -10.95 7.73 -10.32
C VAL A 244 -9.65 7.75 -11.10
N HIS A 245 -8.54 7.41 -10.43
CA HIS A 245 -7.24 7.20 -11.09
C HIS A 245 -7.05 5.72 -11.38
N ALA A 246 -6.48 5.42 -12.55
CA ALA A 246 -6.01 4.08 -12.85
C ALA A 246 -4.87 3.71 -11.89
N PRO A 247 -4.97 2.58 -11.19
CA PRO A 247 -3.89 2.14 -10.31
C PRO A 247 -2.64 1.78 -11.11
N LYS A 248 -1.48 1.97 -10.50
CA LYS A 248 -0.17 1.66 -11.07
C LYS A 248 0.42 0.37 -10.51
N GLY A 249 -0.21 -0.18 -9.47
CA GLY A 249 0.19 -1.41 -8.82
C GLY A 249 -0.75 -1.80 -7.68
N GLY A 250 -0.46 -2.93 -7.05
CA GLY A 250 -1.36 -3.51 -6.06
C GLY A 250 -2.65 -4.05 -6.69
N PHE A 251 -3.76 -3.91 -5.98
CA PHE A 251 -5.05 -4.45 -6.40
C PHE A 251 -6.22 -3.64 -5.82
N TYR A 252 -6.04 -2.32 -5.77
CA TYR A 252 -7.03 -1.38 -5.25
C TYR A 252 -7.31 -0.28 -6.24
N VAL A 253 -8.57 0.18 -6.22
CA VAL A 253 -9.00 1.41 -6.89
C VAL A 253 -9.86 2.20 -5.92
N PHE A 254 -9.78 3.54 -6.01
CA PHE A 254 -10.39 4.45 -5.05
C PHE A 254 -11.27 5.48 -5.78
N PRO A 255 -12.45 5.06 -6.27
CA PRO A 255 -13.40 5.95 -6.93
C PRO A 255 -14.10 6.87 -5.93
N ASP A 256 -14.40 8.11 -6.40
CA ASP A 256 -15.18 9.10 -5.69
C ASP A 256 -16.49 9.39 -6.48
N PHE A 257 -17.60 9.11 -5.84
CA PHE A 257 -18.96 9.26 -6.38
C PHE A 257 -19.57 10.64 -6.11
N GLU A 258 -18.76 11.64 -5.81
CA GLU A 258 -19.22 13.02 -5.59
C GLU A 258 -20.17 13.54 -6.68
N PRO A 259 -19.97 13.26 -7.99
CA PRO A 259 -20.89 13.68 -9.03
C PRO A 259 -22.31 13.14 -8.87
N TYR A 260 -22.48 12.05 -8.13
CA TYR A 260 -23.79 11.44 -7.84
C TYR A 260 -24.42 11.90 -6.52
N ARG A 261 -23.81 12.82 -5.78
CA ARG A 261 -24.23 13.26 -4.44
C ARG A 261 -25.71 13.59 -4.34
N GLU A 262 -26.24 14.40 -5.25
CA GLU A 262 -27.65 14.83 -5.19
C GLU A 262 -28.63 13.67 -5.44
N ARG A 263 -28.26 12.72 -6.30
CA ARG A 263 -29.07 11.53 -6.56
C ARG A 263 -29.05 10.57 -5.36
N LEU A 264 -27.87 10.33 -4.79
CA LEU A 264 -27.66 9.47 -3.62
C LEU A 264 -28.36 10.02 -2.38
N ARG A 265 -28.35 11.35 -2.17
CA ARG A 265 -29.08 12.01 -1.08
C ARG A 265 -30.57 11.76 -1.10
N ARG A 266 -31.21 11.73 -2.28
CA ARG A 266 -32.63 11.41 -2.42
C ARG A 266 -32.97 10.01 -1.94
N SER A 267 -31.96 9.12 -1.87
CA SER A 267 -32.07 7.76 -1.35
C SER A 267 -31.50 7.61 0.06
N ASN A 268 -31.33 8.73 0.79
CA ASN A 268 -30.77 8.80 2.14
C ASN A 268 -29.34 8.26 2.24
N ILE A 269 -28.51 8.51 1.23
CA ILE A 269 -27.08 8.22 1.23
C ILE A 269 -26.34 9.56 1.21
N SER A 270 -25.69 9.91 2.32
CA SER A 270 -25.04 11.21 2.53
C SER A 270 -23.55 11.13 2.82
N ASP A 271 -23.06 9.93 3.14
CA ASP A 271 -21.65 9.69 3.47
C ASP A 271 -21.13 8.35 2.91
N SER A 272 -19.78 8.16 2.95
CA SER A 272 -19.14 6.96 2.42
C SER A 272 -19.54 5.68 3.14
N LYS A 273 -19.89 5.74 4.43
CA LYS A 273 -20.31 4.57 5.20
C LYS A 273 -21.71 4.12 4.80
N GLU A 274 -22.66 5.05 4.69
CA GLU A 274 -24.00 4.78 4.20
C GLU A 274 -23.98 4.24 2.77
N LEU A 275 -23.10 4.82 1.92
CA LEU A 275 -22.88 4.35 0.55
C LEU A 275 -22.45 2.87 0.53
N CYS A 276 -21.44 2.49 1.32
CA CYS A 276 -20.95 1.11 1.39
C CYS A 276 -22.00 0.15 1.97
N GLN A 277 -22.71 0.56 3.02
CA GLN A 277 -23.76 -0.27 3.63
C GLN A 277 -24.92 -0.53 2.68
N ARG A 278 -25.36 0.50 1.97
CA ARG A 278 -26.45 0.38 1.02
C ARG A 278 -26.05 -0.42 -0.22
N LEU A 279 -24.84 -0.19 -0.74
CA LEU A 279 -24.28 -0.97 -1.85
C LEU A 279 -24.23 -2.47 -1.49
N LEU A 280 -23.73 -2.80 -0.28
CA LEU A 280 -23.72 -4.19 0.19
C LEU A 280 -25.13 -4.78 0.30
N ALA A 281 -26.08 -4.05 0.87
CA ALA A 281 -27.45 -4.51 1.05
C ALA A 281 -28.17 -4.78 -0.29
N ASP A 282 -27.98 -3.89 -1.27
CA ASP A 282 -28.71 -3.93 -2.53
C ASP A 282 -28.04 -4.86 -3.57
N THR A 283 -26.72 -5.01 -3.53
CA THR A 283 -25.94 -5.72 -4.58
C THR A 283 -25.18 -6.95 -4.09
N GLY A 284 -24.98 -7.10 -2.78
CA GLY A 284 -24.13 -8.11 -2.19
C GLY A 284 -22.62 -7.84 -2.35
N VAL A 285 -22.23 -6.65 -2.83
CA VAL A 285 -20.82 -6.30 -3.03
C VAL A 285 -20.28 -5.54 -1.83
N ALA A 286 -19.25 -6.11 -1.17
CA ALA A 286 -18.57 -5.49 -0.03
C ALA A 286 -17.41 -4.62 -0.47
N VAL A 287 -17.42 -3.35 -0.08
CA VAL A 287 -16.36 -2.37 -0.30
C VAL A 287 -16.10 -1.60 1.00
N LEU A 288 -15.04 -0.80 1.07
CA LEU A 288 -14.74 -0.03 2.27
C LEU A 288 -14.90 1.48 2.05
N PRO A 289 -15.47 2.20 3.03
CA PRO A 289 -15.70 3.64 2.93
C PRO A 289 -14.40 4.43 3.01
N GLY A 290 -14.32 5.55 2.29
CA GLY A 290 -13.18 6.46 2.31
C GLY A 290 -12.88 7.00 3.71
N GLY A 291 -13.89 7.14 4.56
CA GLY A 291 -13.73 7.53 5.96
C GLY A 291 -12.83 6.61 6.77
N ASP A 292 -12.81 5.30 6.49
CA ASP A 292 -11.92 4.33 7.16
C ASP A 292 -10.44 4.56 6.79
N PHE A 293 -10.18 5.20 5.65
CA PHE A 293 -8.85 5.58 5.17
C PHE A 293 -8.44 7.01 5.56
N GLY A 294 -9.19 7.62 6.50
CA GLY A 294 -8.90 8.95 7.02
C GLY A 294 -9.42 10.12 6.18
N ARG A 295 -10.25 9.86 5.16
CA ARG A 295 -10.93 10.93 4.42
C ARG A 295 -12.11 11.49 5.25
N PRO A 296 -12.54 12.73 4.99
CA PRO A 296 -13.78 13.26 5.55
C PRO A 296 -14.94 12.28 5.32
N ARG A 297 -15.75 12.07 6.36
CA ARG A 297 -16.81 11.06 6.33
C ARG A 297 -17.87 11.35 5.24
N GLU A 298 -18.12 12.63 5.01
CA GLU A 298 -19.09 13.15 4.03
C GLU A 298 -18.62 12.98 2.57
N GLU A 299 -17.36 12.68 2.31
CA GLU A 299 -16.89 12.32 0.96
C GLU A 299 -17.49 10.98 0.53
N LEU A 300 -17.87 10.87 -0.74
CA LEU A 300 -18.48 9.65 -1.29
C LEU A 300 -17.44 8.73 -1.94
N ALA A 301 -16.21 8.74 -1.42
CA ALA A 301 -15.15 7.88 -1.90
C ALA A 301 -15.22 6.48 -1.24
N ILE A 302 -14.89 5.45 -2.01
CA ILE A 302 -14.83 4.06 -1.54
C ILE A 302 -13.55 3.38 -2.04
N ARG A 303 -13.11 2.32 -1.35
CA ARG A 303 -12.06 1.43 -1.85
C ARG A 303 -12.66 0.14 -2.39
N ILE A 304 -12.37 -0.18 -3.63
CA ILE A 304 -12.65 -1.47 -4.25
C ILE A 304 -11.34 -2.29 -4.26
N ALA A 305 -11.37 -3.52 -3.72
CA ALA A 305 -10.29 -4.49 -3.85
C ALA A 305 -10.70 -5.52 -4.92
N PHE A 306 -9.98 -5.56 -6.05
CA PHE A 306 -10.39 -6.36 -7.21
C PHE A 306 -9.66 -7.71 -7.29
N VAL A 307 -9.61 -8.46 -6.17
CA VAL A 307 -8.92 -9.75 -6.06
C VAL A 307 -9.82 -10.90 -5.57
N ASP A 308 -11.12 -10.78 -5.73
CA ASP A 308 -12.05 -11.87 -5.41
C ASP A 308 -12.15 -12.86 -6.59
N PHE A 309 -11.07 -13.62 -6.80
CA PHE A 309 -11.01 -14.70 -7.78
C PHE A 309 -10.04 -15.79 -7.34
N ASP A 310 -10.12 -16.96 -7.96
CA ASP A 310 -9.21 -18.08 -7.70
C ASP A 310 -7.88 -17.86 -8.44
N GLY A 311 -6.89 -17.30 -7.73
CA GLY A 311 -5.57 -17.03 -8.28
C GLY A 311 -4.83 -18.29 -8.72
N SER A 312 -5.02 -19.42 -8.01
CA SER A 312 -4.38 -20.69 -8.39
C SER A 312 -4.91 -21.19 -9.73
N LYS A 313 -6.24 -21.09 -9.92
CA LYS A 313 -6.87 -21.45 -11.19
C LYS A 313 -6.43 -20.51 -12.33
N ALA A 314 -6.36 -19.22 -12.08
CA ALA A 314 -5.89 -18.25 -13.06
C ALA A 314 -4.43 -18.53 -13.48
N LEU A 315 -3.54 -18.78 -12.53
CA LEU A 315 -2.14 -19.12 -12.81
C LEU A 315 -1.99 -20.46 -13.55
N ALA A 316 -2.78 -21.49 -13.19
CA ALA A 316 -2.74 -22.79 -13.87
C ALA A 316 -3.20 -22.73 -15.34
N ASN A 317 -3.95 -21.70 -15.72
CA ASN A 317 -4.43 -21.46 -17.08
C ASN A 317 -3.74 -20.25 -17.74
N TYR A 318 -2.61 -19.80 -17.18
CA TYR A 318 -1.89 -18.65 -17.73
C TYR A 318 -1.50 -18.90 -19.20
N PRO A 319 -1.74 -17.94 -20.12
CA PRO A 319 -1.52 -18.14 -21.54
C PRO A 319 -0.07 -18.48 -21.90
N GLU A 320 0.13 -19.47 -22.79
CA GLU A 320 1.47 -19.89 -23.25
C GLU A 320 2.22 -18.77 -24.02
N ASP A 321 1.49 -17.90 -24.70
CA ASP A 321 2.03 -16.72 -25.40
C ASP A 321 2.31 -15.53 -24.48
N HIS A 322 2.11 -15.71 -23.17
CA HIS A 322 2.29 -14.69 -22.14
C HIS A 322 1.41 -13.44 -22.30
N TYR A 323 0.33 -13.51 -23.07
CA TYR A 323 -0.57 -12.40 -23.29
C TYR A 323 -1.92 -12.59 -22.58
N VAL A 324 -2.09 -11.87 -21.47
CA VAL A 324 -3.37 -11.85 -20.72
C VAL A 324 -4.31 -10.84 -21.38
N ASP A 325 -5.38 -11.34 -21.98
CA ASP A 325 -6.39 -10.54 -22.65
C ASP A 325 -7.66 -10.35 -21.81
N ARG A 326 -8.65 -9.65 -22.36
CA ARG A 326 -9.95 -9.43 -21.72
C ARG A 326 -10.76 -10.71 -21.56
N ALA A 327 -10.64 -11.66 -22.49
CA ALA A 327 -11.36 -12.93 -22.41
C ALA A 327 -10.83 -13.76 -21.23
N PHE A 328 -9.52 -13.80 -21.05
CA PHE A 328 -8.89 -14.45 -19.90
C PHE A 328 -9.40 -13.92 -18.57
N VAL A 329 -9.38 -12.59 -18.34
CA VAL A 329 -9.88 -12.03 -17.08
C VAL A 329 -11.39 -12.19 -16.94
N GLY A 330 -12.14 -12.16 -18.02
CA GLY A 330 -13.58 -12.45 -18.03
C GLY A 330 -13.91 -13.87 -17.56
N GLU A 331 -13.09 -14.86 -17.91
CA GLU A 331 -13.26 -16.26 -17.51
C GLU A 331 -12.73 -16.50 -16.07
N HIS A 332 -11.49 -16.10 -15.79
CA HIS A 332 -10.78 -16.49 -14.58
C HIS A 332 -10.99 -15.51 -13.40
N CYS A 333 -11.41 -14.26 -13.68
CA CYS A 333 -11.71 -13.23 -12.67
C CYS A 333 -13.19 -12.81 -12.67
N SER A 334 -14.08 -13.69 -13.15
CA SER A 334 -15.51 -13.41 -13.39
C SER A 334 -16.25 -12.83 -12.16
N LYS A 335 -15.94 -13.28 -10.94
CA LYS A 335 -16.55 -12.73 -9.72
C LYS A 335 -16.23 -11.25 -9.51
N THR A 336 -14.98 -10.87 -9.73
CA THR A 336 -14.55 -9.46 -9.64
C THR A 336 -15.23 -8.62 -10.70
N ILE A 337 -15.27 -9.10 -11.95
CA ILE A 337 -15.95 -8.42 -13.06
C ILE A 337 -17.44 -8.23 -12.75
N GLU A 338 -18.09 -9.29 -12.28
CA GLU A 338 -19.51 -9.24 -11.88
C GLU A 338 -19.76 -8.24 -10.73
N ALA A 339 -18.89 -8.23 -9.72
CA ALA A 339 -19.00 -7.28 -8.61
C ALA A 339 -18.91 -5.82 -9.10
N VAL A 340 -17.95 -5.51 -9.96
CA VAL A 340 -17.80 -4.17 -10.53
C VAL A 340 -19.00 -3.81 -11.40
N ARG A 341 -19.50 -4.75 -12.21
CA ARG A 341 -20.72 -4.54 -13.03
C ARG A 341 -21.91 -4.17 -12.13
N ARG A 342 -22.12 -4.90 -11.04
CA ARG A 342 -23.20 -4.59 -10.07
C ARG A 342 -23.06 -3.21 -9.45
N ILE A 343 -21.83 -2.76 -9.14
CA ILE A 343 -21.60 -1.40 -8.66
C ILE A 343 -22.05 -0.38 -9.71
N VAL A 344 -21.61 -0.57 -10.97
CA VAL A 344 -21.93 0.35 -12.08
C VAL A 344 -23.44 0.41 -12.31
N ASP A 345 -24.08 -0.76 -12.47
CA ASP A 345 -25.54 -0.86 -12.70
C ASP A 345 -26.32 -0.20 -11.56
N TRP A 346 -25.88 -0.41 -10.31
CA TRP A 346 -26.51 0.16 -9.12
C TRP A 346 -26.41 1.69 -9.09
N ILE A 347 -25.22 2.24 -9.36
CA ILE A 347 -25.02 3.70 -9.45
C ILE A 347 -25.83 4.30 -10.60
N CYS A 348 -25.93 3.64 -11.76
CA CYS A 348 -26.74 4.09 -12.89
C CYS A 348 -28.24 4.08 -12.60
N SER A 349 -28.71 3.33 -11.60
CA SER A 349 -30.12 3.26 -11.23
C SER A 349 -30.62 4.50 -10.47
N PHE A 350 -29.72 5.36 -9.99
CA PHE A 350 -30.03 6.64 -9.37
C PHE A 350 -30.13 7.76 -10.41
#